data_639c582fb1473889799207c0d5eff03a
#
_entry.id   639c582fb1473889799207c0d5eff03a
#
_cell.length_a   1.000
_cell.length_b   1.000
_cell.length_c   1.000
_cell.angle_alpha   90.00
_cell.angle_beta   90.00
_cell.angle_gamma   90.00
#
_symmetry.space_group_name_H-M   'P 1'
#
loop_
_entity.id
_entity.type
_entity.pdbx_description
1 polymer ?
#
loop_
_entity_poly.entity_id
_entity_poly.type
_entity_poly.pdbx_seq_one_letter_code
_entity_poly.pdbx_strand_id
1 'polypeptide(L)'
;MYMTRDRDPGQEGLSDGYYTTFDPTSEPGSDAVVSSLSEATGTDPDDMEPIESIVDPIVFDALVRRGRRPIRLSFVYHNHHVTVDTGGEIWIRNSETGGQSEFECSFDADESPSHEVVRAIAAVKGVEPTGVDPLYNYIDPEALDAMFDGTPETSERDVCVSFRVDDLEIEVSGDRRITVYATTAPA
;
A
#
# COMPACT_ATOMS: atom_id res chain seq x y z
N MET A 1 -37.78 -2.08 -22.50
CA MET A 1 -37.34 -3.45 -22.74
C MET A 1 -35.83 -3.45 -22.60
N TYR A 2 -35.34 -3.65 -21.32
CA TYR A 2 -33.92 -3.61 -21.02
C TYR A 2 -33.34 -5.01 -21.17
N MET A 3 -32.41 -5.18 -22.09
CA MET A 3 -31.63 -6.41 -22.25
C MET A 3 -30.60 -6.48 -21.14
N THR A 4 -30.83 -7.34 -20.18
CA THR A 4 -29.81 -7.83 -19.24
C THR A 4 -28.84 -8.67 -20.07
N ARG A 5 -27.59 -8.19 -20.22
CA ARG A 5 -26.52 -9.06 -20.71
C ARG A 5 -26.14 -10.00 -19.59
N ASP A 6 -26.49 -11.26 -19.74
CA ASP A 6 -25.86 -12.37 -19.03
C ASP A 6 -24.35 -12.32 -19.30
N ARG A 7 -23.56 -12.07 -18.26
CA ARG A 7 -22.11 -12.14 -18.31
C ARG A 7 -21.74 -13.55 -17.86
N ASP A 8 -21.25 -14.33 -18.79
CA ASP A 8 -20.71 -15.67 -18.59
C ASP A 8 -19.50 -15.58 -17.61
N PRO A 9 -19.46 -16.30 -16.47
CA PRO A 9 -18.35 -16.29 -15.54
C PRO A 9 -17.28 -17.30 -15.97
N GLY A 10 -16.58 -17.03 -17.06
CA GLY A 10 -15.53 -17.91 -17.53
C GLY A 10 -14.61 -17.21 -18.52
N GLN A 11 -13.40 -16.87 -18.05
CA GLN A 11 -12.29 -16.34 -18.83
C GLN A 11 -12.42 -14.88 -19.31
N GLU A 12 -12.15 -13.95 -18.38
CA GLU A 12 -11.46 -12.71 -18.76
C GLU A 12 -10.74 -12.20 -17.52
N GLY A 13 -9.39 -12.13 -17.58
CA GLY A 13 -8.59 -11.45 -16.58
C GLY A 13 -9.12 -10.02 -16.38
N LEU A 14 -8.98 -9.47 -15.19
CA LEU A 14 -9.42 -8.13 -14.77
C LEU A 14 -9.05 -7.06 -15.81
N SER A 15 -9.89 -6.85 -16.82
CA SER A 15 -9.62 -5.88 -17.89
C SER A 15 -9.81 -4.43 -17.42
N ASP A 16 -10.53 -4.22 -16.32
CA ASP A 16 -10.90 -2.88 -15.81
C ASP A 16 -10.62 -2.69 -14.29
N GLY A 17 -9.98 -3.67 -13.63
CA GLY A 17 -9.80 -3.68 -12.18
C GLY A 17 -11.08 -4.06 -11.42
N TYR A 18 -10.88 -4.55 -10.19
CA TYR A 18 -11.92 -4.87 -9.23
C TYR A 18 -11.85 -3.89 -8.07
N TYR A 19 -12.99 -3.39 -7.62
CA TYR A 19 -13.11 -2.47 -6.50
C TYR A 19 -14.13 -2.99 -5.50
N THR A 20 -13.77 -2.98 -4.24
CA THR A 20 -14.67 -3.32 -3.13
C THR A 20 -14.32 -2.52 -1.86
N THR A 21 -15.13 -2.68 -0.83
CA THR A 21 -14.91 -2.04 0.47
C THR A 21 -15.16 -3.03 1.59
N PHE A 22 -14.44 -2.86 2.70
CA PHE A 22 -14.65 -3.60 3.94
C PHE A 22 -14.66 -2.63 5.13
N ASP A 23 -15.08 -3.09 6.30
CA ASP A 23 -15.04 -2.29 7.53
C ASP A 23 -13.82 -2.68 8.38
N PRO A 24 -12.74 -1.84 8.42
CA PRO A 24 -11.53 -2.16 9.16
C PRO A 24 -11.70 -2.30 10.67
N THR A 25 -12.88 -1.91 11.20
CA THR A 25 -13.20 -2.05 12.63
C THR A 25 -13.79 -3.43 12.97
N SER A 26 -14.34 -4.12 11.99
CA SER A 26 -15.03 -5.41 12.16
C SER A 26 -14.31 -6.58 11.49
N GLU A 27 -13.45 -6.32 10.48
CA GLU A 27 -12.75 -7.33 9.70
C GLU A 27 -11.27 -6.96 9.55
N PRO A 28 -10.34 -7.93 9.72
CA PRO A 28 -8.93 -7.72 9.38
C PRO A 28 -8.76 -7.37 7.89
N GLY A 29 -7.90 -6.41 7.60
CA GLY A 29 -7.63 -6.01 6.21
C GLY A 29 -6.98 -7.12 5.40
N SER A 30 -6.15 -7.95 6.05
CA SER A 30 -5.53 -9.14 5.45
C SER A 30 -6.58 -10.15 4.95
N ASP A 31 -7.60 -10.45 5.76
CA ASP A 31 -8.69 -11.36 5.40
C ASP A 31 -9.55 -10.77 4.27
N ALA A 32 -9.84 -9.47 4.34
CA ALA A 32 -10.58 -8.75 3.32
C ALA A 32 -9.88 -8.78 1.95
N VAL A 33 -8.55 -8.66 1.92
CA VAL A 33 -7.74 -8.76 0.68
C VAL A 33 -7.87 -10.15 0.06
N VAL A 34 -7.68 -11.21 0.84
CA VAL A 34 -7.77 -12.60 0.34
C VAL A 34 -9.17 -12.88 -0.22
N SER A 35 -10.22 -12.49 0.52
CA SER A 35 -11.62 -12.65 0.08
C SER A 35 -11.90 -11.87 -1.21
N SER A 36 -11.45 -10.62 -1.29
CA SER A 36 -11.65 -9.76 -2.46
C SER A 36 -10.93 -10.29 -3.70
N LEU A 37 -9.70 -10.79 -3.54
CA LEU A 37 -8.95 -11.38 -4.65
C LEU A 37 -9.59 -12.69 -5.12
N SER A 38 -10.08 -13.52 -4.19
CA SER A 38 -10.85 -14.72 -4.50
C SER A 38 -12.08 -14.41 -5.35
N GLU A 39 -12.87 -13.40 -4.96
CA GLU A 39 -14.04 -12.96 -5.71
C GLU A 39 -13.67 -12.40 -7.09
N ALA A 40 -12.60 -11.60 -7.16
CA ALA A 40 -12.16 -10.95 -8.39
C ALA A 40 -11.63 -11.93 -9.43
N THR A 41 -10.92 -12.99 -8.99
CA THR A 41 -10.24 -13.94 -9.88
C THR A 41 -10.99 -15.26 -10.04
N GLY A 42 -11.92 -15.57 -9.14
CA GLY A 42 -12.58 -16.88 -9.05
C GLY A 42 -11.66 -18.00 -8.53
N THR A 43 -10.51 -17.64 -7.95
CA THR A 43 -9.56 -18.58 -7.34
C THR A 43 -9.99 -18.88 -5.91
N ASP A 44 -9.97 -20.16 -5.51
CA ASP A 44 -10.26 -20.55 -4.13
C ASP A 44 -9.16 -20.00 -3.20
N PRO A 45 -9.50 -19.42 -2.03
CA PRO A 45 -8.51 -18.96 -1.06
C PRO A 45 -7.49 -20.02 -0.64
N ASP A 46 -7.90 -21.30 -0.60
CA ASP A 46 -7.02 -22.43 -0.27
C ASP A 46 -6.00 -22.73 -1.36
N ASP A 47 -6.22 -22.28 -2.60
CA ASP A 47 -5.30 -22.40 -3.74
C ASP A 47 -4.39 -21.16 -3.89
N MET A 48 -4.58 -20.13 -3.07
CA MET A 48 -3.72 -18.95 -3.07
C MET A 48 -2.50 -19.14 -2.18
N GLU A 49 -1.40 -18.49 -2.55
CA GLU A 49 -0.26 -18.34 -1.66
C GLU A 49 -0.68 -17.61 -0.37
N PRO A 50 -0.24 -18.06 0.82
CA PRO A 50 -0.57 -17.36 2.07
C PRO A 50 -0.13 -15.89 2.03
N ILE A 51 -0.98 -14.96 2.47
CA ILE A 51 -0.67 -13.52 2.45
C ILE A 51 0.56 -13.20 3.30
N GLU A 52 0.87 -14.05 4.29
CA GLU A 52 2.05 -13.96 5.15
C GLU A 52 3.37 -14.07 4.39
N SER A 53 3.35 -14.62 3.18
CA SER A 53 4.53 -14.67 2.30
C SER A 53 4.84 -13.33 1.63
N ILE A 54 3.87 -12.40 1.65
CA ILE A 54 3.96 -11.08 1.00
C ILE A 54 4.10 -9.97 2.06
N VAL A 55 3.23 -9.97 3.06
CA VAL A 55 3.20 -8.97 4.13
C VAL A 55 2.91 -9.66 5.47
N ASP A 56 3.46 -9.13 6.58
CA ASP A 56 3.04 -9.56 7.90
C ASP A 56 1.61 -9.08 8.19
N PRO A 57 0.62 -10.00 8.36
CA PRO A 57 -0.79 -9.61 8.53
C PRO A 57 -1.03 -8.74 9.76
N ILE A 58 -0.25 -8.95 10.83
CA ILE A 58 -0.38 -8.19 12.09
C ILE A 58 0.04 -6.74 11.86
N VAL A 59 1.17 -6.56 11.16
CA VAL A 59 1.69 -5.22 10.81
C VAL A 59 0.78 -4.54 9.81
N PHE A 60 0.32 -5.26 8.79
CA PHE A 60 -0.63 -4.79 7.79
C PHE A 60 -1.93 -4.28 8.44
N ASP A 61 -2.54 -5.10 9.28
CA ASP A 61 -3.78 -4.75 9.99
C ASP A 61 -3.58 -3.57 10.96
N ALA A 62 -2.40 -3.47 11.58
CA ALA A 62 -2.07 -2.34 12.44
C ALA A 62 -1.99 -1.02 11.67
N LEU A 63 -1.40 -1.01 10.47
CA LEU A 63 -1.34 0.16 9.60
C LEU A 63 -2.74 0.56 9.11
N VAL A 64 -3.53 -0.38 8.65
CA VAL A 64 -4.89 -0.13 8.14
C VAL A 64 -5.83 0.38 9.25
N ARG A 65 -5.75 -0.20 10.47
CA ARG A 65 -6.67 0.15 11.59
C ARG A 65 -6.31 1.43 12.32
N ARG A 66 -5.04 1.83 12.38
CA ARG A 66 -4.55 2.96 13.19
C ARG A 66 -4.42 4.25 12.40
N GLY A 67 -4.57 4.23 11.11
CA GLY A 67 -4.40 5.39 10.25
C GLY A 67 -5.43 6.47 10.57
N ARG A 68 -4.97 7.61 11.12
CA ARG A 68 -5.80 8.82 11.29
C ARG A 68 -5.97 9.60 9.99
N ARG A 69 -5.17 9.27 8.99
CA ARG A 69 -5.18 9.85 7.64
C ARG A 69 -5.12 8.74 6.61
N PRO A 70 -5.51 8.98 5.37
CA PRO A 70 -5.44 7.96 4.35
C PRO A 70 -4.01 7.46 4.17
N ILE A 71 -3.81 6.18 4.49
CA ILE A 71 -2.61 5.41 4.19
C ILE A 71 -3.03 4.39 3.15
N ARG A 72 -2.22 4.20 2.13
CA ARG A 72 -2.40 3.15 1.14
C ARG A 72 -1.26 2.17 1.23
N LEU A 73 -1.62 0.90 1.28
CA LEU A 73 -0.69 -0.20 1.08
C LEU A 73 -0.93 -0.76 -0.30
N SER A 74 0.13 -0.87 -1.07
CA SER A 74 0.10 -1.50 -2.38
C SER A 74 1.14 -2.60 -2.43
N PHE A 75 0.75 -3.74 -2.98
CA PHE A 75 1.64 -4.89 -3.14
C PHE A 75 1.16 -5.77 -4.28
N VAL A 76 2.05 -6.63 -4.78
CA VAL A 76 1.67 -7.63 -5.76
C VAL A 76 1.31 -8.91 -5.02
N TYR A 77 0.10 -9.40 -5.23
CA TYR A 77 -0.39 -10.64 -4.66
C TYR A 77 -1.07 -11.48 -5.74
N HIS A 78 -0.64 -12.72 -5.85
CA HIS A 78 -1.15 -13.66 -6.85
C HIS A 78 -1.22 -13.06 -8.27
N ASN A 79 -0.13 -12.38 -8.66
CA ASN A 79 0.03 -11.72 -9.97
C ASN A 79 -0.90 -10.50 -10.22
N HIS A 80 -1.52 -9.95 -9.16
CA HIS A 80 -2.37 -8.77 -9.23
C HIS A 80 -1.81 -7.68 -8.33
N HIS A 81 -1.92 -6.44 -8.80
CA HIS A 81 -1.60 -5.27 -7.99
C HIS A 81 -2.78 -4.95 -7.07
N VAL A 82 -2.60 -5.15 -5.79
CA VAL A 82 -3.59 -4.89 -4.75
C VAL A 82 -3.25 -3.59 -4.05
N THR A 83 -4.22 -2.72 -3.90
CA THR A 83 -4.11 -1.49 -3.11
C THR A 83 -5.21 -1.47 -2.07
N VAL A 84 -4.84 -1.24 -0.82
CA VAL A 84 -5.77 -1.13 0.32
C VAL A 84 -5.54 0.20 1.01
N ASP A 85 -6.60 0.90 1.36
CA ASP A 85 -6.48 2.11 2.16
C ASP A 85 -7.11 1.96 3.55
N THR A 86 -6.79 2.89 4.44
CA THR A 86 -7.33 2.94 5.81
C THR A 86 -8.81 3.27 5.89
N GLY A 87 -9.44 3.66 4.78
CA GLY A 87 -10.90 3.81 4.65
C GLY A 87 -11.62 2.50 4.42
N GLY A 88 -10.85 1.40 4.22
CA GLY A 88 -11.41 0.09 3.89
C GLY A 88 -11.71 -0.08 2.40
N GLU A 89 -11.09 0.69 1.55
CA GLU A 89 -11.21 0.56 0.09
C GLU A 89 -10.13 -0.39 -0.43
N ILE A 90 -10.51 -1.32 -1.28
CA ILE A 90 -9.63 -2.28 -1.94
C ILE A 90 -9.76 -2.14 -3.44
N TRP A 91 -8.61 -1.96 -4.11
CA TRP A 91 -8.49 -1.97 -5.57
C TRP A 91 -7.57 -3.10 -6.00
N ILE A 92 -8.01 -3.89 -6.95
CA ILE A 92 -7.23 -4.97 -7.55
C ILE A 92 -7.13 -4.71 -9.05
N ARG A 93 -5.91 -4.68 -9.58
CA ARG A 93 -5.64 -4.41 -11.01
C ARG A 93 -4.61 -5.39 -11.55
N ASN A 94 -4.60 -5.58 -12.86
CA ASN A 94 -3.46 -6.19 -13.53
C ASN A 94 -2.26 -5.23 -13.43
N SER A 95 -1.07 -5.80 -13.22
CA SER A 95 0.15 -5.04 -12.91
C SER A 95 0.62 -4.18 -14.08
N GLU A 96 0.42 -2.86 -14.05
CA GLU A 96 1.19 -1.87 -14.83
C GLU A 96 1.27 -0.52 -14.09
N THR A 97 2.46 0.08 -14.07
CA THR A 97 2.89 1.17 -13.16
C THR A 97 3.26 2.45 -13.90
N GLY A 98 3.16 3.61 -13.22
CA GLY A 98 3.95 4.77 -13.54
C GLY A 98 3.41 6.11 -13.06
N GLY A 99 4.18 6.79 -12.21
CA GLY A 99 4.06 8.19 -11.83
C GLY A 99 5.42 8.89 -11.90
N GLN A 100 5.48 10.24 -11.98
CA GLN A 100 6.73 11.00 -11.96
C GLN A 100 7.05 11.42 -10.51
N SER A 101 8.25 11.09 -10.04
CA SER A 101 8.76 11.44 -8.71
C SER A 101 9.46 12.79 -8.72
N GLU A 102 9.30 13.60 -7.65
CA GLU A 102 10.09 14.83 -7.45
C GLU A 102 11.38 14.58 -6.68
N PHE A 103 11.39 13.61 -5.79
CA PHE A 103 12.54 13.22 -4.99
C PHE A 103 12.54 11.73 -4.75
N GLU A 104 13.72 11.11 -4.88
CA GLU A 104 13.91 9.69 -4.64
C GLU A 104 15.19 9.49 -3.85
N CYS A 105 15.15 8.69 -2.80
CA CYS A 105 16.32 8.23 -2.06
C CYS A 105 16.18 6.75 -1.71
N SER A 106 17.30 6.11 -1.39
CA SER A 106 17.36 4.76 -0.88
C SER A 106 17.93 4.75 0.52
N PHE A 107 17.61 3.73 1.31
CA PHE A 107 18.13 3.53 2.66
C PHE A 107 18.71 2.13 2.82
N ASP A 108 19.67 2.00 3.74
CA ASP A 108 20.34 0.74 4.02
C ASP A 108 19.51 -0.15 4.98
N ALA A 109 19.89 -1.44 5.07
CA ALA A 109 19.17 -2.45 5.85
C ALA A 109 19.15 -2.19 7.37
N ASP A 110 20.10 -1.43 7.87
CA ASP A 110 20.26 -1.05 9.26
C ASP A 110 19.68 0.34 9.58
N GLU A 111 19.14 1.03 8.57
CA GLU A 111 18.44 2.31 8.73
C GLU A 111 16.93 2.10 8.87
N SER A 112 16.34 2.85 9.78
CA SER A 112 14.90 2.82 10.02
C SER A 112 14.15 3.58 8.92
N PRO A 113 13.21 2.93 8.20
CA PRO A 113 12.40 3.59 7.18
C PRO A 113 11.73 4.88 7.67
N SER A 114 11.19 4.87 8.88
CA SER A 114 10.55 6.05 9.47
C SER A 114 11.50 7.23 9.64
N HIS A 115 12.76 6.96 9.98
CA HIS A 115 13.80 7.98 10.10
C HIS A 115 14.17 8.58 8.74
N GLU A 116 14.32 7.73 7.73
CA GLU A 116 14.67 8.17 6.38
C GLU A 116 13.53 8.94 5.72
N VAL A 117 12.28 8.57 6.00
CA VAL A 117 11.11 9.36 5.60
C VAL A 117 11.18 10.79 6.15
N VAL A 118 11.49 10.96 7.44
CA VAL A 118 11.63 12.30 8.04
C VAL A 118 12.75 13.10 7.36
N ARG A 119 13.88 12.45 7.05
CA ARG A 119 15.00 13.09 6.33
C ARG A 119 14.62 13.48 4.91
N ALA A 120 13.91 12.62 4.20
CA ALA A 120 13.42 12.90 2.84
C ALA A 120 12.46 14.10 2.82
N ILE A 121 11.48 14.14 3.74
CA ILE A 121 10.55 15.26 3.90
C ILE A 121 11.32 16.56 4.22
N ALA A 122 12.27 16.51 5.15
CA ALA A 122 13.09 17.64 5.52
C ALA A 122 13.88 18.20 4.34
N ALA A 123 14.47 17.31 3.52
CA ALA A 123 15.21 17.68 2.32
C ALA A 123 14.32 18.39 1.29
N VAL A 124 13.14 17.85 1.02
CA VAL A 124 12.18 18.46 0.06
C VAL A 124 11.66 19.80 0.56
N LYS A 125 11.35 19.92 1.87
CA LYS A 125 10.87 21.18 2.47
C LYS A 125 11.99 22.20 2.72
N GLY A 126 13.26 21.81 2.62
CA GLY A 126 14.42 22.67 2.90
C GLY A 126 14.53 23.07 4.38
N VAL A 127 14.14 22.16 5.28
CA VAL A 127 14.18 22.36 6.74
C VAL A 127 15.07 21.30 7.41
N GLU A 128 15.44 21.53 8.67
CA GLU A 128 16.08 20.49 9.47
C GLU A 128 15.08 19.37 9.82
N PRO A 129 15.53 18.10 9.98
CA PRO A 129 14.65 16.98 10.34
C PRO A 129 13.80 17.24 11.60
N THR A 130 14.34 18.01 12.55
CA THR A 130 13.64 18.45 13.78
C THR A 130 12.54 19.49 13.52
N GLY A 131 12.50 20.07 12.35
CA GLY A 131 11.46 21.02 11.89
C GLY A 131 10.30 20.34 11.16
N VAL A 132 10.37 19.02 10.94
CA VAL A 132 9.28 18.23 10.36
C VAL A 132 8.29 17.89 11.48
N ASP A 133 7.00 17.97 11.18
CA ASP A 133 5.97 17.51 12.11
C ASP A 133 6.17 16.03 12.46
N PRO A 134 5.89 15.63 13.70
CA PRO A 134 6.09 14.24 14.13
C PRO A 134 5.35 13.25 13.22
N LEU A 135 6.07 12.24 12.72
CA LEU A 135 5.56 11.26 11.76
C LEU A 135 4.34 10.51 12.30
N TYR A 136 4.26 10.28 13.61
CA TYR A 136 3.11 9.61 14.24
C TYR A 136 1.76 10.34 14.07
N ASN A 137 1.76 11.59 13.63
CA ASN A 137 0.54 12.32 13.28
C ASN A 137 -0.06 11.83 11.96
N TYR A 138 0.71 11.14 11.15
CA TYR A 138 0.38 10.72 9.78
C TYR A 138 0.33 9.20 9.67
N ILE A 139 1.30 8.49 10.18
CA ILE A 139 1.44 7.04 10.16
C ILE A 139 2.05 6.57 11.48
N ASP A 140 1.81 5.31 11.86
CA ASP A 140 2.49 4.65 12.97
C ASP A 140 3.94 4.31 12.55
N PRO A 141 4.98 4.98 13.11
CA PRO A 141 6.36 4.76 12.68
C PRO A 141 6.86 3.35 13.00
N GLU A 142 6.43 2.75 14.13
CA GLU A 142 6.84 1.40 14.52
C GLU A 142 6.26 0.36 13.54
N ALA A 143 5.01 0.55 13.12
CA ALA A 143 4.39 -0.33 12.13
C ALA A 143 5.02 -0.14 10.74
N LEU A 144 5.39 1.10 10.37
CA LEU A 144 6.12 1.36 9.13
C LEU A 144 7.49 0.67 9.13
N ASP A 145 8.25 0.81 10.22
CA ASP A 145 9.56 0.17 10.36
C ASP A 145 9.43 -1.36 10.33
N ALA A 146 8.46 -1.93 11.05
CA ALA A 146 8.22 -3.37 11.07
C ALA A 146 7.78 -3.94 9.70
N MET A 147 7.13 -3.15 8.84
CA MET A 147 6.74 -3.57 7.50
C MET A 147 7.97 -3.85 6.61
N PHE A 148 9.07 -3.15 6.84
CA PHE A 148 10.30 -3.23 6.06
C PHE A 148 11.50 -3.78 6.86
N ASP A 149 11.25 -4.30 8.08
CA ASP A 149 12.28 -4.93 8.91
C ASP A 149 12.60 -6.32 8.36
N GLY A 150 13.87 -6.54 8.03
CA GLY A 150 14.37 -7.81 7.50
C GLY A 150 15.15 -7.70 6.19
N THR A 151 15.66 -8.83 5.74
CA THR A 151 16.21 -8.97 4.38
C THR A 151 15.07 -9.26 3.41
N PRO A 152 14.78 -8.40 2.44
CA PRO A 152 13.65 -8.61 1.55
C PRO A 152 13.84 -9.91 0.78
N GLU A 153 12.99 -10.89 1.03
CA GLU A 153 12.71 -11.98 0.12
C GLU A 153 12.13 -11.38 -1.18
N THR A 154 12.11 -12.13 -2.24
CA THR A 154 11.77 -11.60 -3.57
C THR A 154 10.36 -10.98 -3.65
N SER A 155 9.44 -11.42 -2.79
CA SER A 155 8.05 -10.95 -2.70
C SER A 155 7.89 -9.64 -1.94
N GLU A 156 8.73 -9.37 -0.94
CA GLU A 156 8.65 -8.12 -0.14
C GLU A 156 9.08 -6.88 -0.93
N ARG A 157 9.80 -7.05 -2.04
CA ARG A 157 10.20 -5.95 -2.92
C ARG A 157 9.03 -5.23 -3.60
N ASP A 158 7.92 -5.94 -3.74
CA ASP A 158 6.72 -5.43 -4.41
C ASP A 158 5.73 -4.77 -3.43
N VAL A 159 6.08 -4.71 -2.13
CA VAL A 159 5.30 -3.99 -1.11
C VAL A 159 5.62 -2.50 -1.16
N CYS A 160 4.58 -1.70 -1.13
CA CYS A 160 4.70 -0.25 -1.09
C CYS A 160 3.67 0.33 -0.11
N VAL A 161 4.13 1.23 0.74
CA VAL A 161 3.29 2.01 1.66
C VAL A 161 3.28 3.45 1.21
N SER A 162 2.13 3.98 0.87
CA SER A 162 1.99 5.40 0.54
C SER A 162 1.06 6.12 1.52
N PHE A 163 1.45 7.32 1.90
CA PHE A 163 0.72 8.18 2.82
C PHE A 163 1.03 9.65 2.55
N ARG A 164 0.17 10.52 3.07
CA ARG A 164 0.30 11.96 2.83
C ARG A 164 0.78 12.71 4.06
N VAL A 165 1.77 13.57 3.86
CA VAL A 165 2.27 14.54 4.84
C VAL A 165 2.13 15.93 4.25
N ASP A 166 1.15 16.70 4.74
CA ASP A 166 0.76 18.02 4.20
C ASP A 166 0.43 17.97 2.70
N ASP A 167 1.23 18.60 1.87
CA ASP A 167 1.15 18.68 0.41
C ASP A 167 2.07 17.67 -0.30
N LEU A 168 2.70 16.78 0.47
CA LEU A 168 3.57 15.72 -0.05
C LEU A 168 2.90 14.36 0.05
N GLU A 169 3.02 13.56 -0.98
CA GLU A 169 2.74 12.13 -0.97
C GLU A 169 4.05 11.38 -0.84
N ILE A 170 4.15 10.53 0.16
CA ILE A 170 5.33 9.74 0.49
C ILE A 170 5.05 8.31 0.12
N GLU A 171 5.97 7.70 -0.58
CA GLU A 171 5.94 6.30 -0.95
C GLU A 171 7.20 5.61 -0.43
N VAL A 172 7.03 4.55 0.35
CA VAL A 172 8.11 3.69 0.85
C VAL A 172 7.92 2.31 0.26
N SER A 173 8.93 1.81 -0.46
CA SER A 173 8.85 0.52 -1.14
C SER A 173 9.84 -0.51 -0.57
N GLY A 174 9.50 -1.79 -0.71
CA GLY A 174 10.28 -2.91 -0.18
C GLY A 174 11.65 -3.08 -0.81
N ASP A 175 11.93 -2.43 -1.95
CA ASP A 175 13.28 -2.30 -2.51
C ASP A 175 14.13 -1.23 -1.80
N ARG A 176 13.64 -0.75 -0.63
CA ARG A 176 14.27 0.26 0.23
C ARG A 176 14.42 1.60 -0.43
N ARG A 177 13.41 2.00 -1.14
CA ARG A 177 13.31 3.30 -1.79
C ARG A 177 12.23 4.14 -1.13
N ILE A 178 12.52 5.42 -0.96
CA ILE A 178 11.55 6.42 -0.54
C ILE A 178 11.40 7.41 -1.68
N THR A 179 10.17 7.59 -2.11
CA THR A 179 9.83 8.54 -3.16
C THR A 179 8.89 9.59 -2.59
N VAL A 180 9.17 10.84 -2.87
CA VAL A 180 8.35 11.98 -2.44
C VAL A 180 7.80 12.68 -3.66
N TYR A 181 6.49 12.85 -3.69
CA TYR A 181 5.77 13.56 -4.74
C TYR A 181 5.14 14.82 -4.16
N ALA A 182 5.27 15.97 -4.83
CA ALA A 182 4.44 17.12 -4.49
C ALA A 182 3.02 16.87 -5.04
N THR A 183 2.06 16.89 -4.15
CA THR A 183 0.65 16.90 -4.56
C THR A 183 0.28 18.31 -5.00
N THR A 184 0.32 18.57 -6.29
CA THR A 184 -0.27 19.79 -6.85
C THR A 184 -1.77 19.69 -6.57
N ALA A 185 -2.28 20.51 -5.63
CA ALA A 185 -3.71 20.63 -5.43
C ALA A 185 -4.34 21.01 -6.78
N PRO A 186 -5.40 20.32 -7.23
CA PRO A 186 -6.13 20.77 -8.39
C PRO A 186 -6.68 22.16 -8.07
N ALA A 187 -6.32 23.10 -8.92
CA ALA A 187 -6.78 24.49 -8.83
C ALA A 187 -8.32 24.60 -8.99
#